data_3dee10ae65b64dd8470fef166cb32bcd
#
_entry.id   3dee10ae65b64dd8470fef166cb32bcd
#
_cell.length_a   1.000
_cell.length_b   1.000
_cell.length_c   1.000
_cell.angle_alpha   90.00
_cell.angle_beta   90.00
_cell.angle_gamma   90.00
#
_symmetry.space_group_name_H-M   'P 1'
#
loop_
_entity.id
_entity.type
_entity.pdbx_description
1 polymer ?
#
loop_
_entity_poly.entity_id
_entity_poly.type
_entity_poly.pdbx_seq_one_letter_code
_entity_poly.pdbx_strand_id
1 'polypeptide(L)'
;MNLPSALLALLLAAPVCGVDADDRVDLTSPIERNLPPERNAYIIWREVVPKFHSPEDENVAKALHDFTRFTESIPLDEVRQKLAAWLDSMEPNLDRLYEGLALGACEFPESNLSVYAFSFPAFRRAWEAQLLRARFQSEKGLYAQAVETLAKGLRFADLNSSAGGDIIHWYIGVASRNHLQRGVRWIAMQDSASGAIPALLAALSGLFDDAAVRRSVAAEWTNYVLPDLNDVISGLATNQLFQGADGARLLNRAACTNLLVEMGEAVIENTRLTWAKQEPFLPDTIRTLCPMQDVDKIRDITRDASLNEKWFWNADTVTKVINLGQARENGVGLILVAIYAPERESTPRLYFSGRTETSLTRAYLLLRAHQLRAKEWPAQLSDALPANPPPDVVLDYFSNQPLRYSRERRLLWSVGPDGT
;
A
#
# COMPACT_ATOMS: atom_id res chain seq x y z
N MET A 1 37.15 14.62 0.75
CA MET A 1 36.59 14.91 -0.58
C MET A 1 35.22 15.54 -0.37
N ASN A 2 35.10 16.83 -0.68
CA ASN A 2 33.82 17.55 -0.61
C ASN A 2 32.99 17.14 -1.81
N LEU A 3 31.87 16.41 -1.56
CA LEU A 3 30.84 16.25 -2.56
C LEU A 3 30.26 17.64 -2.86
N PRO A 4 30.17 18.06 -4.13
CA PRO A 4 29.67 19.39 -4.45
C PRO A 4 28.21 19.49 -4.00
N SER A 5 27.89 20.55 -3.26
CA SER A 5 26.52 20.90 -2.79
C SER A 5 25.47 20.90 -3.92
N ALA A 6 25.93 21.05 -5.17
CA ALA A 6 25.13 20.97 -6.38
C ALA A 6 24.50 19.57 -6.62
N LEU A 7 25.15 18.47 -6.20
CA LEU A 7 24.61 17.13 -6.41
C LEU A 7 23.44 16.86 -5.43
N LEU A 8 23.54 17.38 -4.21
CA LEU A 8 22.47 17.26 -3.22
C LEU A 8 21.23 18.10 -3.62
N ALA A 9 21.44 19.27 -4.25
CA ALA A 9 20.36 20.12 -4.74
C ALA A 9 19.65 19.51 -5.98
N LEU A 10 20.38 18.84 -6.86
CA LEU A 10 19.79 18.16 -8.02
C LEU A 10 18.95 16.92 -7.62
N LEU A 11 19.34 16.23 -6.54
CA LEU A 11 18.64 15.04 -6.04
C LEU A 11 17.33 15.37 -5.28
N LEU A 12 17.18 16.63 -4.82
CA LEU A 12 15.98 17.09 -4.11
C LEU A 12 15.02 17.89 -5.01
N ALA A 13 15.40 18.20 -6.24
CA ALA A 13 14.61 18.92 -7.21
C ALA A 13 13.76 17.95 -8.09
N ALA A 14 13.11 16.98 -7.50
CA ALA A 14 11.98 16.36 -8.18
C ALA A 14 10.87 17.44 -8.32
N PRO A 15 10.28 17.65 -9.51
CA PRO A 15 9.17 18.56 -9.63
C PRO A 15 8.09 18.11 -8.66
N VAL A 16 7.68 18.98 -7.77
CA VAL A 16 6.38 18.86 -7.10
C VAL A 16 5.40 18.91 -8.26
N CYS A 17 4.89 17.77 -8.70
CA CYS A 17 3.78 17.72 -9.61
C CYS A 17 2.69 18.53 -8.93
N GLY A 18 2.40 19.72 -9.48
CA GLY A 18 1.26 20.51 -9.08
C GLY A 18 0.05 19.58 -9.17
N VAL A 19 -0.72 19.51 -8.12
CA VAL A 19 -2.00 18.82 -8.12
C VAL A 19 -2.85 19.58 -9.13
N ASP A 20 -2.97 19.05 -10.33
CA ASP A 20 -3.94 19.55 -11.31
C ASP A 20 -5.31 19.43 -10.65
N ALA A 21 -6.00 20.56 -10.55
CA ALA A 21 -7.31 20.67 -9.90
C ALA A 21 -8.42 19.87 -10.63
N ASP A 22 -8.08 19.17 -11.70
CA ASP A 22 -9.02 18.48 -12.60
C ASP A 22 -8.92 16.94 -12.54
N ASP A 23 -8.25 16.39 -11.55
CA ASP A 23 -8.16 14.94 -11.32
C ASP A 23 -9.47 14.38 -10.69
N ARG A 24 -10.61 14.72 -11.25
CA ARG A 24 -11.85 14.01 -10.92
C ARG A 24 -11.79 12.63 -11.52
N VAL A 25 -11.69 11.63 -10.66
CA VAL A 25 -11.75 10.23 -11.07
C VAL A 25 -13.22 9.87 -11.22
N ASP A 26 -13.64 9.53 -12.42
CA ASP A 26 -14.99 9.01 -12.67
C ASP A 26 -15.04 7.52 -12.24
N LEU A 27 -15.75 7.24 -11.15
CA LEU A 27 -15.91 5.90 -10.63
C LEU A 27 -16.92 5.04 -11.42
N THR A 28 -17.62 5.64 -12.39
CA THR A 28 -18.62 4.95 -13.21
C THR A 28 -18.07 4.51 -14.57
N SER A 29 -16.94 5.07 -14.98
CA SER A 29 -16.28 4.76 -16.26
C SER A 29 -15.12 3.78 -16.08
N PRO A 30 -14.93 2.82 -16.99
CA PRO A 30 -13.77 1.94 -16.97
C PRO A 30 -12.47 2.75 -17.04
N ILE A 31 -11.47 2.33 -16.28
CA ILE A 31 -10.14 2.95 -16.34
C ILE A 31 -9.52 2.61 -17.70
N GLU A 32 -9.16 3.66 -18.44
CA GLU A 32 -8.42 3.47 -19.70
C GLU A 32 -7.06 2.83 -19.45
N ARG A 33 -6.73 1.83 -20.25
CA ARG A 33 -5.49 1.04 -20.18
C ARG A 33 -4.85 1.03 -21.55
N ASN A 34 -3.76 1.77 -21.66
CA ASN A 34 -3.16 2.10 -22.95
C ASN A 34 -1.67 1.74 -23.02
N LEU A 35 -1.10 1.09 -21.98
CA LEU A 35 0.31 0.76 -21.98
C LEU A 35 0.59 -0.42 -22.92
N PRO A 36 1.41 -0.25 -23.96
CA PRO A 36 1.76 -1.34 -24.87
C PRO A 36 2.46 -2.49 -24.13
N PRO A 37 2.19 -3.75 -24.50
CA PRO A 37 2.76 -4.93 -23.82
C PRO A 37 4.29 -4.91 -23.69
N GLU A 38 4.98 -4.43 -24.72
CA GLU A 38 6.44 -4.34 -24.77
C GLU A 38 7.03 -3.27 -23.81
N ARG A 39 6.20 -2.38 -23.28
CA ARG A 39 6.55 -1.38 -22.28
C ARG A 39 5.94 -1.66 -20.91
N ASN A 40 5.19 -2.75 -20.77
CA ASN A 40 4.46 -3.08 -19.56
C ASN A 40 5.20 -4.13 -18.73
N ALA A 41 5.77 -3.71 -17.61
CA ALA A 41 6.45 -4.57 -16.65
C ALA A 41 5.57 -5.73 -16.14
N TYR A 42 4.24 -5.52 -16.08
CA TYR A 42 3.29 -6.55 -15.67
C TYR A 42 3.43 -7.83 -16.49
N ILE A 43 3.68 -7.73 -17.81
CA ILE A 43 3.81 -8.90 -18.68
C ILE A 43 4.93 -9.83 -18.24
N ILE A 44 6.04 -9.26 -17.76
CA ILE A 44 7.15 -10.03 -17.19
C ILE A 44 6.82 -10.51 -15.78
N TRP A 45 6.27 -9.62 -14.96
CA TRP A 45 6.05 -9.92 -13.54
C TRP A 45 5.00 -11.00 -13.31
N ARG A 46 3.94 -11.08 -14.12
CA ARG A 46 2.94 -12.16 -14.03
C ARG A 46 3.53 -13.56 -14.19
N GLU A 47 4.69 -13.67 -14.86
CA GLU A 47 5.39 -14.94 -15.10
C GLU A 47 6.42 -15.24 -14.02
N VAL A 48 7.02 -14.20 -13.42
CA VAL A 48 8.15 -14.37 -12.49
C VAL A 48 7.74 -14.26 -11.03
N VAL A 49 6.79 -13.36 -10.67
CA VAL A 49 6.40 -13.19 -9.27
C VAL A 49 5.87 -14.50 -8.65
N PRO A 50 5.03 -15.31 -9.31
CA PRO A 50 4.57 -16.58 -8.74
C PRO A 50 5.68 -17.60 -8.44
N LYS A 51 6.88 -17.41 -9.00
CA LYS A 51 8.03 -18.30 -8.77
C LYS A 51 8.78 -17.98 -7.46
N PHE A 52 8.47 -16.85 -6.83
CA PHE A 52 9.00 -16.56 -5.48
C PHE A 52 8.23 -17.38 -4.44
N HIS A 53 8.86 -18.39 -3.90
CA HIS A 53 8.27 -19.29 -2.92
C HIS A 53 8.99 -19.21 -1.56
N SER A 54 8.34 -19.70 -0.53
CA SER A 54 8.96 -19.83 0.81
C SER A 54 10.09 -20.86 0.76
N PRO A 55 11.12 -20.71 1.61
CA PRO A 55 11.98 -21.85 1.94
C PRO A 55 11.14 -23.03 2.40
N GLU A 56 11.53 -24.25 2.00
CA GLU A 56 10.84 -25.50 2.38
C GLU A 56 10.98 -25.82 3.89
N ASP A 57 12.13 -25.48 4.47
CA ASP A 57 12.39 -25.62 5.90
C ASP A 57 11.70 -24.50 6.67
N GLU A 58 10.75 -24.82 7.56
CA GLU A 58 9.98 -23.88 8.36
C GLU A 58 10.86 -22.98 9.24
N ASN A 59 11.98 -23.50 9.78
CA ASN A 59 12.90 -22.70 10.57
C ASN A 59 13.63 -21.67 9.71
N VAL A 60 13.96 -22.03 8.47
CA VAL A 60 14.55 -21.11 7.50
C VAL A 60 13.52 -20.08 7.05
N ALA A 61 12.27 -20.46 6.83
CA ALA A 61 11.19 -19.55 6.49
C ALA A 61 10.90 -18.53 7.60
N LYS A 62 10.93 -18.99 8.86
CA LYS A 62 10.81 -18.11 10.03
C LYS A 62 12.02 -17.18 10.14
N ALA A 63 13.23 -17.70 10.01
CA ALA A 63 14.44 -16.92 10.04
C ALA A 63 14.49 -15.86 8.93
N LEU A 64 14.01 -16.19 7.70
CA LEU A 64 13.88 -15.22 6.60
C LEU A 64 12.98 -14.05 7.03
N HIS A 65 11.84 -14.35 7.64
CA HIS A 65 10.91 -13.34 8.10
C HIS A 65 11.51 -12.42 9.18
N ASP A 66 12.16 -13.01 10.19
CA ASP A 66 12.76 -12.26 11.30
C ASP A 66 13.98 -11.47 10.83
N PHE A 67 14.80 -12.07 9.96
CA PHE A 67 15.98 -11.44 9.38
C PHE A 67 15.66 -10.25 8.47
N THR A 68 14.59 -10.32 7.70
CA THR A 68 14.14 -9.23 6.83
C THR A 68 13.41 -8.11 7.59
N ARG A 69 13.00 -8.34 8.84
CA ARG A 69 12.52 -7.31 9.75
C ARG A 69 13.61 -6.48 10.41
N PHE A 70 14.86 -6.91 10.31
CA PHE A 70 16.03 -6.28 10.96
C PHE A 70 15.91 -6.17 12.49
N THR A 71 15.14 -7.06 13.11
CA THR A 71 14.91 -7.09 14.56
C THR A 71 15.87 -7.99 15.30
N GLU A 72 16.51 -8.93 14.61
CA GLU A 72 17.38 -9.93 15.22
C GLU A 72 18.80 -9.91 14.64
N SER A 73 19.73 -10.40 15.47
CA SER A 73 21.10 -10.71 15.09
C SER A 73 21.13 -11.82 14.02
N ILE A 74 22.24 -11.94 13.33
CA ILE A 74 22.49 -12.95 12.30
C ILE A 74 22.14 -14.35 12.84
N PRO A 75 21.34 -15.15 12.10
CA PRO A 75 21.07 -16.52 12.47
C PRO A 75 22.36 -17.34 12.58
N LEU A 76 22.28 -18.45 13.33
CA LEU A 76 23.34 -19.47 13.38
C LEU A 76 23.86 -19.79 11.98
N ASP A 77 25.15 -20.09 11.83
CA ASP A 77 25.82 -20.30 10.53
C ASP A 77 25.06 -21.27 9.61
N GLU A 78 24.48 -22.33 10.17
CA GLU A 78 23.69 -23.29 9.39
C GLU A 78 22.43 -22.67 8.75
N VAL A 79 21.67 -21.90 9.52
CA VAL A 79 20.46 -21.21 9.01
C VAL A 79 20.84 -20.15 7.98
N ARG A 80 21.95 -19.46 8.22
CA ARG A 80 22.48 -18.47 7.29
C ARG A 80 22.88 -19.10 5.95
N GLN A 81 23.54 -20.28 5.96
CA GLN A 81 23.88 -21.02 4.76
C GLN A 81 22.62 -21.45 3.97
N LYS A 82 21.60 -21.92 4.67
CA LYS A 82 20.31 -22.27 4.06
C LYS A 82 19.59 -21.05 3.46
N LEU A 83 19.64 -19.90 4.13
CA LEU A 83 19.11 -18.63 3.61
C LEU A 83 19.87 -18.19 2.35
N ALA A 84 21.21 -18.33 2.33
CA ALA A 84 22.02 -18.01 1.17
C ALA A 84 21.66 -18.95 -0.02
N ALA A 85 21.55 -20.25 0.21
CA ALA A 85 21.16 -21.21 -0.81
C ALA A 85 19.73 -20.93 -1.35
N TRP A 86 18.80 -20.54 -0.48
CA TRP A 86 17.47 -20.12 -0.91
C TRP A 86 17.55 -18.86 -1.78
N LEU A 87 18.32 -17.86 -1.37
CA LEU A 87 18.50 -16.64 -2.15
C LEU A 87 19.12 -16.93 -3.51
N ASP A 88 20.15 -17.79 -3.58
CA ASP A 88 20.79 -18.20 -4.83
C ASP A 88 19.76 -18.85 -5.77
N SER A 89 18.81 -19.62 -5.24
CA SER A 89 17.72 -20.21 -6.03
C SER A 89 16.71 -19.15 -6.54
N MET A 90 16.61 -17.99 -5.90
CA MET A 90 15.74 -16.87 -6.30
C MET A 90 16.43 -15.88 -7.25
N GLU A 91 17.77 -15.91 -7.38
CA GLU A 91 18.53 -14.97 -8.23
C GLU A 91 18.01 -14.88 -9.68
N PRO A 92 17.72 -15.99 -10.40
CA PRO A 92 17.16 -15.89 -11.75
C PRO A 92 15.80 -15.17 -11.80
N ASN A 93 15.00 -15.31 -10.74
CA ASN A 93 13.72 -14.64 -10.63
C ASN A 93 13.90 -13.13 -10.33
N LEU A 94 14.89 -12.77 -9.50
CA LEU A 94 15.26 -11.37 -9.26
C LEU A 94 15.76 -10.69 -10.52
N ASP A 95 16.62 -11.34 -11.29
CA ASP A 95 17.13 -10.78 -12.54
C ASP A 95 15.98 -10.54 -13.54
N ARG A 96 15.07 -11.49 -13.67
CA ARG A 96 13.90 -11.37 -14.53
C ARG A 96 12.92 -10.27 -14.03
N LEU A 97 12.76 -10.13 -12.69
CA LEU A 97 11.97 -9.06 -12.11
C LEU A 97 12.59 -7.68 -12.45
N TYR A 98 13.93 -7.57 -12.45
CA TYR A 98 14.64 -6.33 -12.79
C TYR A 98 14.58 -6.02 -14.29
N GLU A 99 14.49 -7.00 -15.16
CA GLU A 99 14.20 -6.77 -16.59
C GLU A 99 12.84 -6.06 -16.74
N GLY A 100 11.82 -6.48 -15.97
CA GLY A 100 10.54 -5.79 -15.94
C GLY A 100 10.67 -4.35 -15.45
N LEU A 101 11.49 -4.10 -14.41
CA LEU A 101 11.74 -2.73 -13.93
C LEU A 101 12.38 -1.82 -14.99
N ALA A 102 13.21 -2.37 -15.86
CA ALA A 102 13.86 -1.60 -16.92
C ALA A 102 12.87 -1.04 -17.95
N LEU A 103 11.65 -1.60 -18.05
CA LEU A 103 10.59 -1.05 -18.89
C LEU A 103 10.01 0.27 -18.35
N GLY A 104 10.21 0.55 -17.08
CA GLY A 104 9.93 1.85 -16.45
C GLY A 104 8.46 2.13 -16.14
N ALA A 105 7.52 1.32 -16.66
CA ALA A 105 6.09 1.48 -16.47
C ALA A 105 5.41 0.13 -16.20
N CYS A 106 4.30 0.16 -15.45
CA CYS A 106 3.49 -1.03 -15.17
C CYS A 106 2.02 -0.65 -15.20
N GLU A 107 1.23 -1.48 -15.86
CA GLU A 107 -0.22 -1.35 -15.91
C GLU A 107 -0.84 -2.74 -15.80
N PHE A 108 -1.69 -2.93 -14.80
CA PHE A 108 -2.43 -4.18 -14.66
C PHE A 108 -3.52 -4.25 -15.72
N PRO A 109 -3.76 -5.40 -16.37
CA PRO A 109 -4.86 -5.56 -17.30
C PRO A 109 -6.19 -5.46 -16.57
N GLU A 110 -7.27 -5.30 -17.34
CA GLU A 110 -8.62 -5.41 -16.80
C GLU A 110 -8.74 -6.67 -15.95
N SER A 111 -9.32 -6.50 -14.80
CA SER A 111 -9.29 -7.50 -13.77
C SER A 111 -10.06 -8.76 -14.15
N ASN A 112 -9.35 -9.84 -14.06
CA ASN A 112 -9.95 -11.08 -13.60
C ASN A 112 -9.42 -11.32 -12.18
N LEU A 113 -10.28 -11.44 -11.18
CA LEU A 113 -9.90 -11.90 -9.84
C LEU A 113 -9.05 -13.19 -9.87
N SER A 114 -9.19 -13.99 -10.94
CA SER A 114 -8.34 -15.16 -11.20
C SER A 114 -6.88 -14.79 -11.49
N VAL A 115 -6.58 -13.53 -11.82
CA VAL A 115 -5.21 -13.01 -11.99
C VAL A 115 -4.56 -12.72 -10.62
N TYR A 116 -5.30 -12.73 -9.51
CA TYR A 116 -4.75 -12.90 -8.16
C TYR A 116 -4.00 -14.22 -7.92
N ALA A 117 -3.66 -14.92 -8.99
CA ALA A 117 -2.55 -15.86 -8.95
C ALA A 117 -1.25 -15.23 -8.41
N PHE A 118 -1.15 -13.91 -8.40
CA PHE A 118 -0.16 -13.19 -7.58
C PHE A 118 -0.61 -13.20 -6.12
N SER A 119 -0.49 -14.34 -5.48
CA SER A 119 -0.77 -14.39 -4.06
C SER A 119 0.11 -13.36 -3.33
N PHE A 120 -0.47 -12.60 -2.41
CA PHE A 120 0.28 -11.74 -1.49
C PHE A 120 1.57 -12.43 -0.95
N PRO A 121 1.57 -13.75 -0.64
CA PRO A 121 2.78 -14.47 -0.29
C PRO A 121 3.89 -14.39 -1.33
N ALA A 122 3.62 -14.47 -2.63
CA ALA A 122 4.66 -14.43 -3.66
C ALA A 122 5.29 -13.03 -3.78
N PHE A 123 4.48 -11.96 -3.77
CA PHE A 123 4.99 -10.59 -3.66
C PHE A 123 5.84 -10.41 -2.42
N ARG A 124 5.37 -10.91 -1.29
CA ARG A 124 6.13 -10.88 -0.05
C ARG A 124 7.49 -11.56 -0.21
N ARG A 125 7.58 -12.73 -0.80
CA ARG A 125 8.85 -13.41 -1.04
C ARG A 125 9.76 -12.64 -1.99
N ALA A 126 9.20 -11.96 -2.99
CA ALA A 126 10.00 -11.13 -3.89
C ALA A 126 10.69 -9.97 -3.15
N TRP A 127 10.02 -9.24 -2.25
CA TRP A 127 10.70 -8.19 -1.49
C TRP A 127 11.61 -8.74 -0.38
N GLU A 128 11.26 -9.87 0.25
CA GLU A 128 12.13 -10.53 1.23
C GLU A 128 13.44 -11.00 0.60
N ALA A 129 13.41 -11.52 -0.64
CA ALA A 129 14.61 -11.87 -1.39
C ALA A 129 15.50 -10.62 -1.63
N GLN A 130 14.91 -9.50 -2.02
CA GLN A 130 15.64 -8.24 -2.21
C GLN A 130 16.25 -7.72 -0.90
N LEU A 131 15.51 -7.77 0.19
CA LEU A 131 16.00 -7.37 1.52
C LEU A 131 17.15 -8.26 1.98
N LEU A 132 17.01 -9.57 1.82
CA LEU A 132 18.07 -10.54 2.17
C LEU A 132 19.33 -10.30 1.35
N ARG A 133 19.17 -10.12 0.03
CA ARG A 133 20.28 -9.80 -0.88
C ARG A 133 21.00 -8.52 -0.46
N ALA A 134 20.27 -7.44 -0.23
CA ALA A 134 20.84 -6.17 0.21
C ALA A 134 21.57 -6.30 1.57
N ARG A 135 21.04 -7.10 2.49
CA ARG A 135 21.67 -7.35 3.76
C ARG A 135 22.98 -8.12 3.62
N PHE A 136 23.00 -9.21 2.86
CA PHE A 136 24.23 -9.98 2.60
C PHE A 136 25.30 -9.15 1.85
N GLN A 137 24.90 -8.31 0.90
CA GLN A 137 25.80 -7.38 0.23
C GLN A 137 26.41 -6.39 1.23
N SER A 138 25.59 -5.80 2.10
CA SER A 138 26.03 -4.86 3.12
C SER A 138 26.99 -5.49 4.14
N GLU A 139 26.72 -6.71 4.59
CA GLU A 139 27.61 -7.45 5.49
C GLU A 139 28.98 -7.77 4.88
N LYS A 140 29.03 -7.89 3.55
CA LYS A 140 30.29 -8.02 2.79
C LYS A 140 30.97 -6.66 2.50
N GLY A 141 30.41 -5.54 2.99
CA GLY A 141 30.90 -4.19 2.72
C GLY A 141 30.56 -3.67 1.31
N LEU A 142 29.71 -4.38 0.55
CA LEU A 142 29.30 -4.03 -0.81
C LEU A 142 28.12 -3.04 -0.78
N TYR A 143 28.28 -1.91 -0.09
CA TYR A 143 27.19 -0.95 0.16
C TYR A 143 26.57 -0.37 -1.11
N ALA A 144 27.34 -0.11 -2.16
CA ALA A 144 26.80 0.39 -3.41
C ALA A 144 25.82 -0.61 -4.05
N GLN A 145 26.15 -1.90 -4.03
CA GLN A 145 25.27 -2.96 -4.54
C GLN A 145 24.03 -3.11 -3.66
N ALA A 146 24.17 -3.04 -2.33
CA ALA A 146 23.06 -3.12 -1.40
C ALA A 146 22.07 -1.97 -1.62
N VAL A 147 22.55 -0.76 -1.83
CA VAL A 147 21.73 0.42 -2.17
C VAL A 147 21.01 0.24 -3.50
N GLU A 148 21.71 -0.24 -4.53
CA GLU A 148 21.09 -0.53 -5.83
C GLU A 148 19.97 -1.57 -5.71
N THR A 149 20.20 -2.65 -4.95
CA THR A 149 19.19 -3.67 -4.69
C THR A 149 17.95 -3.08 -4.00
N LEU A 150 18.14 -2.24 -2.97
CA LEU A 150 17.02 -1.58 -2.29
C LEU A 150 16.31 -0.57 -3.19
N ALA A 151 17.04 0.18 -4.01
CA ALA A 151 16.45 1.12 -4.97
C ALA A 151 15.56 0.40 -5.99
N LYS A 152 16.02 -0.75 -6.52
CA LYS A 152 15.21 -1.61 -7.39
C LYS A 152 13.97 -2.14 -6.68
N GLY A 153 14.11 -2.57 -5.42
CA GLY A 153 12.99 -3.02 -4.62
C GLY A 153 11.95 -1.92 -4.37
N LEU A 154 12.40 -0.72 -3.99
CA LEU A 154 11.53 0.44 -3.81
C LEU A 154 10.81 0.82 -5.11
N ARG A 155 11.51 0.78 -6.24
CA ARG A 155 10.90 1.04 -7.55
C ARG A 155 9.89 -0.04 -7.94
N PHE A 156 10.15 -1.32 -7.62
CA PHE A 156 9.19 -2.40 -7.82
C PHE A 156 7.91 -2.17 -7.00
N ALA A 157 8.04 -1.83 -5.71
CA ALA A 157 6.91 -1.53 -4.84
C ALA A 157 6.11 -0.32 -5.33
N ASP A 158 6.80 0.71 -5.82
CA ASP A 158 6.19 1.93 -6.34
C ASP A 158 5.41 1.69 -7.65
N LEU A 159 6.03 1.02 -8.62
CA LEU A 159 5.38 0.66 -9.87
C LEU A 159 4.18 -0.27 -9.64
N ASN A 160 4.28 -1.22 -8.70
CA ASN A 160 3.15 -2.09 -8.35
C ASN A 160 1.98 -1.28 -7.76
N SER A 161 2.26 -0.32 -6.87
CA SER A 161 1.22 0.52 -6.26
C SER A 161 0.59 1.51 -7.26
N SER A 162 1.31 1.90 -8.30
CA SER A 162 0.85 2.89 -9.29
C SER A 162 0.27 2.28 -10.57
N ALA A 163 0.27 0.95 -10.68
CA ALA A 163 -0.08 0.23 -11.90
C ALA A 163 -1.59 0.23 -12.26
N GLY A 164 -2.44 0.92 -11.50
CA GLY A 164 -3.89 0.94 -11.74
C GLY A 164 -4.58 -0.40 -11.48
N GLY A 165 -3.96 -1.28 -10.70
CA GLY A 165 -4.61 -2.44 -10.10
C GLY A 165 -5.61 -2.00 -9.02
N ASP A 166 -6.32 -2.97 -8.45
CA ASP A 166 -7.23 -2.70 -7.34
C ASP A 166 -6.51 -2.21 -6.07
N ILE A 167 -7.29 -1.94 -5.03
CA ILE A 167 -6.78 -1.43 -3.76
C ILE A 167 -5.81 -2.41 -3.07
N ILE A 168 -5.93 -3.71 -3.30
CA ILE A 168 -5.04 -4.73 -2.72
C ILE A 168 -3.63 -4.60 -3.31
N HIS A 169 -3.50 -4.36 -4.61
CA HIS A 169 -2.20 -4.11 -5.25
C HIS A 169 -1.52 -2.86 -4.68
N TRP A 170 -2.29 -1.81 -4.44
CA TRP A 170 -1.79 -0.62 -3.78
C TRP A 170 -1.34 -0.92 -2.33
N TYR A 171 -2.11 -1.69 -1.55
CA TYR A 171 -1.73 -2.12 -0.19
C TYR A 171 -0.43 -2.94 -0.20
N ILE A 172 -0.29 -3.87 -1.15
CA ILE A 172 0.94 -4.67 -1.32
C ILE A 172 2.13 -3.75 -1.60
N GLY A 173 1.97 -2.77 -2.49
CA GLY A 173 3.02 -1.79 -2.80
C GLY A 173 3.44 -0.96 -1.59
N VAL A 174 2.47 -0.46 -0.81
CA VAL A 174 2.75 0.29 0.44
C VAL A 174 3.45 -0.60 1.47
N ALA A 175 2.97 -1.82 1.70
CA ALA A 175 3.59 -2.76 2.62
C ALA A 175 5.03 -3.10 2.22
N SER A 176 5.25 -3.39 0.94
CA SER A 176 6.59 -3.68 0.38
C SER A 176 7.55 -2.52 0.61
N ARG A 177 7.11 -1.30 0.31
CA ARG A 177 7.88 -0.07 0.50
C ARG A 177 8.26 0.13 1.96
N ASN A 178 7.32 -0.04 2.89
CA ASN A 178 7.59 0.11 4.31
C ASN A 178 8.62 -0.91 4.81
N HIS A 179 8.59 -2.14 4.30
CA HIS A 179 9.61 -3.14 4.62
C HIS A 179 10.99 -2.79 4.03
N LEU A 180 11.05 -2.36 2.78
CA LEU A 180 12.29 -1.97 2.11
C LEU A 180 12.93 -0.75 2.77
N GLN A 181 12.15 0.21 3.26
CA GLN A 181 12.62 1.36 4.01
C GLN A 181 13.30 0.98 5.34
N ARG A 182 12.91 -0.13 5.97
CA ARG A 182 13.65 -0.67 7.13
C ARG A 182 15.06 -1.07 6.72
N GLY A 183 15.22 -1.72 5.56
CA GLY A 183 16.54 -2.03 5.00
C GLY A 183 17.37 -0.77 4.72
N VAL A 184 16.75 0.28 4.19
CA VAL A 184 17.39 1.58 3.98
C VAL A 184 17.94 2.13 5.31
N ARG A 185 17.11 2.18 6.35
CA ARG A 185 17.55 2.66 7.68
C ARG A 185 18.65 1.78 8.27
N TRP A 186 18.55 0.46 8.12
CA TRP A 186 19.54 -0.47 8.63
C TRP A 186 20.92 -0.27 7.97
N ILE A 187 20.97 -0.09 6.64
CA ILE A 187 22.24 0.24 5.95
C ILE A 187 22.79 1.58 6.46
N ALA A 188 21.95 2.60 6.59
CA ALA A 188 22.36 3.92 7.06
C ALA A 188 22.90 3.92 8.50
N MET A 189 22.54 2.92 9.32
CA MET A 189 23.11 2.75 10.66
C MET A 189 24.58 2.33 10.64
N GLN A 190 25.06 1.72 9.57
CA GLN A 190 26.45 1.29 9.47
C GLN A 190 27.37 2.49 9.24
N ASP A 191 28.38 2.70 10.09
CA ASP A 191 29.32 3.82 9.96
C ASP A 191 30.08 3.80 8.63
N SER A 192 30.44 2.60 8.17
CA SER A 192 31.11 2.36 6.90
C SER A 192 30.25 2.65 5.66
N ALA A 193 28.93 2.77 5.82
CA ALA A 193 27.98 3.07 4.76
C ALA A 193 27.75 4.58 4.56
N SER A 194 28.55 5.46 5.17
CA SER A 194 28.37 6.93 5.09
C SER A 194 28.28 7.46 3.66
N GLY A 195 29.05 6.91 2.73
CA GLY A 195 29.02 7.26 1.31
C GLY A 195 27.76 6.82 0.57
N ALA A 196 26.96 5.92 1.15
CA ALA A 196 25.72 5.40 0.55
C ALA A 196 24.51 6.29 0.81
N ILE A 197 24.54 7.17 1.83
CA ILE A 197 23.37 7.96 2.25
C ILE A 197 22.78 8.82 1.12
N PRO A 198 23.59 9.54 0.29
CA PRO A 198 23.02 10.30 -0.82
C PRO A 198 22.24 9.44 -1.82
N ALA A 199 22.74 8.24 -2.14
CA ALA A 199 22.06 7.31 -3.04
C ALA A 199 20.79 6.72 -2.41
N LEU A 200 20.77 6.47 -1.10
CA LEU A 200 19.57 6.06 -0.37
C LEU A 200 18.51 7.17 -0.36
N LEU A 201 18.91 8.43 -0.18
CA LEU A 201 17.98 9.57 -0.29
C LEU A 201 17.41 9.69 -1.71
N ALA A 202 18.26 9.50 -2.74
CA ALA A 202 17.81 9.50 -4.13
C ALA A 202 16.81 8.37 -4.41
N ALA A 203 17.04 7.18 -3.89
CA ALA A 203 16.14 6.05 -4.03
C ALA A 203 14.76 6.27 -3.39
N LEU A 204 14.66 7.17 -2.41
CA LEU A 204 13.39 7.56 -1.79
C LEU A 204 12.72 8.74 -2.48
N SER A 205 13.38 9.40 -3.43
CA SER A 205 12.82 10.53 -4.17
C SER A 205 11.79 10.04 -5.18
N GLY A 206 10.70 10.78 -5.34
CA GLY A 206 9.64 10.44 -6.29
C GLY A 206 8.82 9.19 -5.94
N LEU A 207 9.08 8.56 -4.79
CA LEU A 207 8.20 7.53 -4.27
C LEU A 207 6.93 8.18 -3.71
N PHE A 208 5.81 7.53 -3.90
CA PHE A 208 4.49 8.00 -3.52
C PHE A 208 3.84 8.92 -4.55
N ASP A 209 3.33 8.32 -5.60
CA ASP A 209 2.37 8.98 -6.49
C ASP A 209 1.01 9.09 -5.76
N ASP A 210 0.63 10.33 -5.41
CA ASP A 210 -0.65 10.60 -4.74
C ASP A 210 -1.86 10.21 -5.62
N ALA A 211 -1.69 10.19 -6.93
CA ALA A 211 -2.71 9.73 -7.86
C ALA A 211 -2.85 8.19 -7.84
N ALA A 212 -1.83 7.44 -7.41
CA ALA A 212 -1.86 5.98 -7.42
C ALA A 212 -2.98 5.41 -6.55
N VAL A 213 -3.16 5.91 -5.33
CA VAL A 213 -4.22 5.46 -4.44
C VAL A 213 -5.61 5.75 -5.04
N ARG A 214 -5.78 6.92 -5.66
CA ARG A 214 -7.04 7.31 -6.30
C ARG A 214 -7.36 6.41 -7.48
N ARG A 215 -6.37 6.13 -8.35
CA ARG A 215 -6.52 5.17 -9.45
C ARG A 215 -6.87 3.77 -8.94
N SER A 216 -6.25 3.31 -7.86
CA SER A 216 -6.55 1.99 -7.30
C SER A 216 -7.92 1.91 -6.66
N VAL A 217 -8.39 2.98 -5.99
CA VAL A 217 -9.78 3.07 -5.51
C VAL A 217 -10.74 3.04 -6.70
N ALA A 218 -10.48 3.81 -7.75
CA ALA A 218 -11.33 3.80 -8.95
C ALA A 218 -11.38 2.41 -9.60
N ALA A 219 -10.23 1.75 -9.74
CA ALA A 219 -10.16 0.38 -10.27
C ALA A 219 -10.96 -0.60 -9.43
N GLU A 220 -10.87 -0.51 -8.12
CA GLU A 220 -11.64 -1.33 -7.19
C GLU A 220 -13.15 -1.12 -7.38
N TRP A 221 -13.60 0.14 -7.46
CA TRP A 221 -15.01 0.47 -7.63
C TRP A 221 -15.56 0.02 -8.98
N THR A 222 -14.86 0.32 -10.06
CA THR A 222 -15.33 0.01 -11.42
C THR A 222 -15.27 -1.47 -11.76
N ASN A 223 -14.29 -2.18 -11.23
CA ASN A 223 -14.05 -3.57 -11.63
C ASN A 223 -14.67 -4.60 -10.67
N TYR A 224 -14.93 -4.22 -9.41
CA TYR A 224 -15.39 -5.16 -8.38
C TYR A 224 -16.62 -4.67 -7.64
N VAL A 225 -16.51 -3.51 -6.97
CA VAL A 225 -17.55 -3.07 -6.02
C VAL A 225 -18.89 -2.86 -6.73
N LEU A 226 -18.91 -2.13 -7.84
CA LEU A 226 -20.12 -1.86 -8.60
C LEU A 226 -20.64 -3.10 -9.37
N PRO A 227 -19.80 -3.88 -10.07
CA PRO A 227 -20.25 -5.11 -10.69
C PRO A 227 -20.80 -6.13 -9.69
N ASP A 228 -20.10 -6.39 -8.59
CA ASP A 228 -20.52 -7.35 -7.57
C ASP A 228 -21.85 -6.91 -6.93
N LEU A 229 -22.02 -5.63 -6.60
CA LEU A 229 -23.28 -5.11 -6.12
C LEU A 229 -24.40 -5.35 -7.14
N ASN A 230 -24.15 -5.06 -8.43
CA ASN A 230 -25.13 -5.25 -9.49
C ASN A 230 -25.52 -6.72 -9.66
N ASP A 231 -24.57 -7.64 -9.53
CA ASP A 231 -24.84 -9.08 -9.60
C ASP A 231 -25.65 -9.55 -8.41
N VAL A 232 -25.33 -9.10 -7.19
CA VAL A 232 -26.09 -9.40 -5.98
C VAL A 232 -27.52 -8.85 -6.08
N ILE A 233 -27.69 -7.59 -6.48
CA ILE A 233 -29.01 -6.97 -6.64
C ILE A 233 -29.81 -7.73 -7.71
N SER A 234 -29.19 -8.11 -8.83
CA SER A 234 -29.86 -8.87 -9.89
C SER A 234 -30.28 -10.26 -9.40
N GLY A 235 -29.42 -10.93 -8.62
CA GLY A 235 -29.76 -12.20 -7.98
C GLY A 235 -30.90 -12.08 -6.99
N LEU A 236 -30.89 -11.07 -6.13
CA LEU A 236 -31.96 -10.80 -5.17
C LEU A 236 -33.31 -10.46 -5.86
N ALA A 237 -33.26 -9.69 -6.96
CA ALA A 237 -34.44 -9.32 -7.71
C ALA A 237 -35.19 -10.52 -8.32
N THR A 238 -34.53 -11.66 -8.52
CA THR A 238 -35.15 -12.91 -8.94
C THR A 238 -35.90 -13.64 -7.82
N ASN A 239 -35.59 -13.29 -6.57
CA ASN A 239 -36.24 -13.88 -5.41
C ASN A 239 -37.67 -13.33 -5.26
N GLN A 240 -38.65 -14.22 -5.04
CA GLN A 240 -40.06 -13.85 -4.90
C GLN A 240 -40.34 -12.78 -3.81
N LEU A 241 -39.49 -12.71 -2.79
CA LEU A 241 -39.56 -11.72 -1.71
C LEU A 241 -39.30 -10.28 -2.18
N PHE A 242 -38.61 -10.11 -3.30
CA PHE A 242 -38.31 -8.80 -3.89
C PHE A 242 -39.16 -8.48 -5.13
N GLN A 243 -40.15 -9.33 -5.44
CA GLN A 243 -41.08 -9.08 -6.54
C GLN A 243 -42.24 -8.21 -6.07
N GLY A 244 -42.59 -7.20 -6.87
CA GLY A 244 -43.68 -6.27 -6.58
C GLY A 244 -43.26 -4.98 -5.88
N ALA A 245 -44.27 -4.19 -5.46
CA ALA A 245 -44.01 -2.84 -4.90
C ALA A 245 -43.20 -2.85 -3.61
N ASP A 246 -43.40 -3.85 -2.76
CA ASP A 246 -42.65 -3.99 -1.50
C ASP A 246 -41.19 -4.34 -1.75
N GLY A 247 -40.88 -5.15 -2.75
CA GLY A 247 -39.52 -5.46 -3.16
C GLY A 247 -38.78 -4.23 -3.68
N ALA A 248 -39.40 -3.44 -4.53
CA ALA A 248 -38.84 -2.18 -5.04
C ALA A 248 -38.60 -1.15 -3.92
N ARG A 249 -39.44 -1.17 -2.88
CA ARG A 249 -39.24 -0.33 -1.69
C ARG A 249 -38.02 -0.77 -0.87
N LEU A 250 -37.78 -2.06 -0.75
CA LEU A 250 -36.70 -2.62 0.06
C LEU A 250 -35.34 -2.53 -0.63
N LEU A 251 -35.31 -2.58 -1.95
CA LEU A 251 -34.09 -2.65 -2.75
C LEU A 251 -34.17 -1.74 -3.98
N ASN A 252 -33.63 -0.54 -3.86
CA ASN A 252 -33.53 0.43 -4.95
C ASN A 252 -32.11 0.40 -5.52
N ARG A 253 -31.94 -0.24 -6.69
CA ARG A 253 -30.64 -0.38 -7.37
C ARG A 253 -29.94 0.94 -7.61
N ALA A 254 -30.63 1.93 -8.15
CA ALA A 254 -30.05 3.23 -8.49
C ALA A 254 -29.54 3.95 -7.22
N ALA A 255 -30.34 3.92 -6.15
CA ALA A 255 -29.94 4.52 -4.87
C ALA A 255 -28.72 3.81 -4.27
N CYS A 256 -28.62 2.49 -4.38
CA CYS A 256 -27.43 1.75 -3.91
C CYS A 256 -26.18 2.10 -4.71
N THR A 257 -26.29 2.14 -6.03
CA THR A 257 -25.18 2.50 -6.92
C THR A 257 -24.68 3.91 -6.63
N ASN A 258 -25.58 4.89 -6.56
CA ASN A 258 -25.21 6.27 -6.25
C ASN A 258 -24.50 6.39 -4.92
N LEU A 259 -25.01 5.72 -3.88
CA LEU A 259 -24.42 5.75 -2.55
C LEU A 259 -23.02 5.12 -2.52
N LEU A 260 -22.80 4.02 -3.25
CA LEU A 260 -21.47 3.43 -3.37
C LEU A 260 -20.49 4.36 -4.13
N VAL A 261 -20.96 5.05 -5.18
CA VAL A 261 -20.14 6.04 -5.88
C VAL A 261 -19.76 7.19 -4.94
N GLU A 262 -20.73 7.76 -4.21
CA GLU A 262 -20.46 8.81 -3.20
C GLU A 262 -19.43 8.35 -2.16
N MET A 263 -19.48 7.10 -1.74
CA MET A 263 -18.50 6.54 -0.80
C MET A 263 -17.10 6.40 -1.41
N GLY A 264 -17.00 5.95 -2.64
CA GLY A 264 -15.72 5.89 -3.36
C GLY A 264 -15.11 7.27 -3.55
N GLU A 265 -15.93 8.26 -3.91
CA GLU A 265 -15.52 9.67 -4.00
C GLU A 265 -15.04 10.19 -2.64
N ALA A 266 -15.72 9.87 -1.55
CA ALA A 266 -15.31 10.27 -0.21
C ALA A 266 -13.96 9.64 0.20
N VAL A 267 -13.70 8.38 -0.16
CA VAL A 267 -12.38 7.76 0.05
C VAL A 267 -11.29 8.50 -0.72
N ILE A 268 -11.54 8.84 -1.97
CA ILE A 268 -10.60 9.61 -2.81
C ILE A 268 -10.36 10.98 -2.22
N GLU A 269 -11.43 11.71 -1.86
CA GLU A 269 -11.33 13.05 -1.29
C GLU A 269 -10.57 13.05 0.04
N ASN A 270 -10.79 12.07 0.89
CA ASN A 270 -10.03 11.92 2.12
C ASN A 270 -8.50 11.80 1.89
N THR A 271 -8.04 11.29 0.74
CA THR A 271 -6.61 11.30 0.41
C THR A 271 -6.07 12.69 0.04
N ARG A 272 -6.95 13.66 -0.26
CA ARG A 272 -6.60 15.06 -0.56
C ARG A 272 -6.61 15.94 0.67
N LEU A 273 -7.37 15.57 1.69
CA LEU A 273 -7.48 16.30 2.95
C LEU A 273 -6.27 16.05 3.86
N THR A 274 -6.08 16.88 4.86
CA THR A 274 -5.18 16.56 5.98
C THR A 274 -5.83 15.53 6.89
N TRP A 275 -5.04 14.76 7.64
CA TRP A 275 -5.57 13.76 8.57
C TRP A 275 -6.62 14.31 9.54
N ALA A 276 -6.38 15.52 10.07
CA ALA A 276 -7.32 16.18 11.00
C ALA A 276 -8.64 16.62 10.34
N LYS A 277 -8.70 16.65 9.01
CA LYS A 277 -9.89 17.02 8.24
C LYS A 277 -10.55 15.82 7.56
N GLN A 278 -10.14 14.60 7.92
CA GLN A 278 -10.76 13.40 7.38
C GLN A 278 -12.25 13.37 7.74
N GLU A 279 -13.08 13.16 6.74
CA GLU A 279 -14.52 13.04 6.91
C GLU A 279 -14.93 11.56 6.98
N PRO A 280 -15.93 11.23 7.80
CA PRO A 280 -16.50 9.90 7.78
C PRO A 280 -17.11 9.63 6.39
N PHE A 281 -16.65 8.57 5.72
CA PHE A 281 -17.18 8.22 4.41
C PHE A 281 -18.41 7.30 4.48
N LEU A 282 -18.78 6.80 5.66
CA LEU A 282 -20.07 6.20 5.91
C LEU A 282 -21.09 7.29 6.21
N PRO A 283 -22.08 7.53 5.31
CA PRO A 283 -23.16 8.47 5.59
C PRO A 283 -23.85 8.16 6.92
N ASP A 284 -24.25 9.18 7.66
CA ASP A 284 -24.93 9.03 8.94
C ASP A 284 -26.19 8.16 8.83
N THR A 285 -26.83 8.15 7.64
CA THR A 285 -27.94 7.27 7.32
C THR A 285 -27.56 5.79 7.43
N ILE A 286 -26.37 5.38 7.00
CA ILE A 286 -25.91 4.00 7.13
C ILE A 286 -25.52 3.69 8.56
N ARG A 287 -24.82 4.62 9.24
CA ARG A 287 -24.41 4.46 10.65
C ARG A 287 -25.58 4.26 11.59
N THR A 288 -26.70 4.98 11.32
CA THR A 288 -27.93 4.88 12.12
C THR A 288 -28.76 3.65 11.79
N LEU A 289 -28.65 3.13 10.56
CA LEU A 289 -29.43 2.00 10.08
C LEU A 289 -28.86 0.65 10.49
N CYS A 290 -27.56 0.56 10.43
CA CYS A 290 -26.85 -0.68 10.69
C CYS A 290 -25.74 -0.36 11.69
N PRO A 291 -25.98 -0.50 12.99
CA PRO A 291 -24.90 -0.44 13.97
C PRO A 291 -23.78 -1.37 13.53
N MET A 292 -22.53 -0.94 13.63
CA MET A 292 -21.37 -1.72 13.18
C MET A 292 -21.39 -3.17 13.68
N GLN A 293 -21.93 -3.40 14.87
CA GLN A 293 -22.13 -4.75 15.44
C GLN A 293 -23.02 -5.65 14.58
N ASP A 294 -23.98 -5.09 13.85
CA ASP A 294 -24.89 -5.88 13.00
C ASP A 294 -24.28 -6.06 11.60
N VAL A 295 -23.51 -5.09 11.11
CA VAL A 295 -22.69 -5.26 9.91
C VAL A 295 -21.64 -6.35 10.12
N ASP A 296 -20.97 -6.34 11.26
CA ASP A 296 -19.96 -7.37 11.59
C ASP A 296 -20.61 -8.76 11.70
N LYS A 297 -21.79 -8.88 12.28
CA LYS A 297 -22.55 -10.15 12.31
C LYS A 297 -22.90 -10.64 10.90
N ILE A 298 -23.34 -9.74 10.01
CA ILE A 298 -23.66 -10.10 8.63
C ILE A 298 -22.38 -10.50 7.90
N ARG A 299 -21.27 -9.77 8.13
CA ARG A 299 -19.97 -10.08 7.55
C ARG A 299 -19.43 -11.41 8.04
N ASP A 300 -19.55 -11.73 9.33
CA ASP A 300 -19.14 -13.03 9.86
C ASP A 300 -19.95 -14.17 9.24
N ILE A 301 -21.25 -13.97 9.04
CA ILE A 301 -22.12 -14.95 8.34
C ILE A 301 -21.69 -15.12 6.88
N THR A 302 -21.23 -14.05 6.20
CA THR A 302 -20.75 -14.11 4.80
C THR A 302 -19.34 -14.67 4.70
N ARG A 303 -18.52 -14.54 5.74
CA ARG A 303 -17.14 -15.08 5.79
C ARG A 303 -17.08 -16.59 5.94
N ASP A 304 -18.05 -17.18 6.66
CA ASP A 304 -18.14 -18.63 6.86
C ASP A 304 -18.68 -19.39 5.64
N ALA A 305 -19.32 -18.68 4.69
CA ALA A 305 -19.66 -19.26 3.39
C ALA A 305 -18.39 -19.38 2.56
N SER A 306 -17.96 -20.61 2.31
CA SER A 306 -16.70 -20.95 1.62
C SER A 306 -16.46 -20.05 0.39
N LEU A 307 -15.25 -19.51 0.27
CA LEU A 307 -14.76 -18.62 -0.80
C LEU A 307 -14.94 -19.15 -2.24
N ASN A 308 -15.46 -20.35 -2.42
CA ASN A 308 -15.61 -21.03 -3.70
C ASN A 308 -17.02 -20.99 -4.30
N GLU A 309 -18.02 -20.54 -3.59
CA GLU A 309 -19.37 -20.37 -4.13
C GLU A 309 -19.65 -18.88 -4.30
N LYS A 310 -19.92 -18.47 -5.53
CA LYS A 310 -20.26 -17.11 -5.95
C LYS A 310 -21.43 -16.46 -5.22
N TRP A 311 -22.04 -17.11 -4.19
CA TRP A 311 -23.25 -16.69 -3.55
C TRP A 311 -23.17 -16.83 -2.03
N PHE A 312 -22.77 -15.77 -1.40
CA PHE A 312 -22.84 -15.56 0.06
C PHE A 312 -24.29 -15.58 0.60
N TRP A 313 -25.27 -15.66 -0.29
CA TRP A 313 -26.67 -15.43 0.01
C TRP A 313 -27.45 -16.73 0.02
N ASN A 314 -27.23 -17.57 1.02
CA ASN A 314 -28.18 -18.64 1.29
C ASN A 314 -29.50 -18.06 1.80
N ALA A 315 -30.57 -18.86 1.77
CA ALA A 315 -31.92 -18.41 2.16
C ALA A 315 -31.95 -17.77 3.56
N ASP A 316 -31.13 -18.26 4.49
CA ASP A 316 -31.09 -17.76 5.86
C ASP A 316 -30.44 -16.35 5.91
N THR A 317 -29.40 -16.13 5.17
CA THR A 317 -28.72 -14.81 5.07
C THR A 317 -29.66 -13.78 4.43
N VAL A 318 -30.30 -14.15 3.31
CA VAL A 318 -31.31 -13.30 2.66
C VAL A 318 -32.43 -12.94 3.63
N THR A 319 -32.98 -13.91 4.34
CA THR A 319 -34.04 -13.68 5.31
C THR A 319 -33.62 -12.74 6.45
N LYS A 320 -32.37 -12.88 6.95
CA LYS A 320 -31.82 -11.98 7.98
C LYS A 320 -31.68 -10.55 7.48
N VAL A 321 -31.13 -10.37 6.27
CA VAL A 321 -30.95 -9.04 5.65
C VAL A 321 -32.31 -8.38 5.39
N ILE A 322 -33.31 -9.12 4.91
CA ILE A 322 -34.66 -8.61 4.73
C ILE A 322 -35.27 -8.18 6.07
N ASN A 323 -35.17 -9.01 7.07
CA ASN A 323 -35.72 -8.71 8.41
C ASN A 323 -35.10 -7.47 9.03
N LEU A 324 -33.78 -7.23 8.79
CA LEU A 324 -33.10 -6.02 9.24
C LEU A 324 -33.51 -4.80 8.41
N GLY A 325 -33.67 -4.97 7.08
CA GLY A 325 -33.97 -3.88 6.16
C GLY A 325 -35.44 -3.49 6.03
N GLN A 326 -36.38 -4.36 6.42
CA GLN A 326 -37.83 -4.19 6.13
C GLN A 326 -38.47 -2.94 6.77
N ALA A 327 -37.87 -2.42 7.83
CA ALA A 327 -38.41 -1.24 8.54
C ALA A 327 -38.21 0.08 7.78
N ARG A 328 -37.40 0.10 6.69
CA ARG A 328 -37.00 1.33 5.98
C ARG A 328 -37.07 1.19 4.46
N GLU A 329 -37.24 2.35 3.81
CA GLU A 329 -37.09 2.46 2.38
C GLU A 329 -35.61 2.19 1.98
N ASN A 330 -35.43 1.39 0.94
CA ASN A 330 -34.11 0.90 0.50
C ASN A 330 -33.27 0.21 1.60
N GLY A 331 -33.92 -0.32 2.64
CA GLY A 331 -33.21 -0.84 3.82
C GLY A 331 -32.27 -2.00 3.52
N VAL A 332 -32.65 -2.91 2.60
CA VAL A 332 -31.78 -4.00 2.13
C VAL A 332 -30.59 -3.43 1.33
N GLY A 333 -30.85 -2.46 0.45
CA GLY A 333 -29.80 -1.80 -0.31
C GLY A 333 -28.78 -1.12 0.58
N LEU A 334 -29.20 -0.45 1.63
CA LEU A 334 -28.32 0.21 2.60
C LEU A 334 -27.43 -0.81 3.35
N ILE A 335 -27.97 -1.99 3.69
CA ILE A 335 -27.17 -3.05 4.29
C ILE A 335 -26.12 -3.58 3.32
N LEU A 336 -26.48 -3.76 2.03
CA LEU A 336 -25.52 -4.16 1.00
C LEU A 336 -24.38 -3.14 0.87
N VAL A 337 -24.72 -1.85 0.80
CA VAL A 337 -23.71 -0.79 0.77
C VAL A 337 -22.80 -0.84 2.00
N ALA A 338 -23.37 -1.07 3.21
CA ALA A 338 -22.58 -1.18 4.44
C ALA A 338 -21.60 -2.37 4.43
N ILE A 339 -21.94 -3.48 3.76
CA ILE A 339 -21.04 -4.64 3.63
C ILE A 339 -19.78 -4.29 2.83
N TYR A 340 -19.92 -3.46 1.82
CA TYR A 340 -18.77 -3.03 0.98
C TYR A 340 -17.96 -1.88 1.60
N ALA A 341 -18.52 -1.16 2.57
CA ALA A 341 -17.95 0.05 3.13
C ALA A 341 -16.72 -0.12 4.05
N PRO A 342 -16.72 -1.03 5.03
CA PRO A 342 -15.81 -0.95 6.17
C PRO A 342 -14.35 -1.24 5.88
N GLU A 343 -14.04 -2.06 4.89
CA GLU A 343 -12.64 -2.37 4.54
C GLU A 343 -11.90 -1.15 3.98
N ARG A 344 -12.64 -0.14 3.56
CA ARG A 344 -12.12 1.07 2.91
C ARG A 344 -11.68 2.15 3.89
N GLU A 345 -12.09 2.07 5.17
CA GLU A 345 -11.62 2.98 6.23
C GLU A 345 -10.11 2.89 6.46
N SER A 346 -9.52 1.74 6.17
CA SER A 346 -8.08 1.55 6.26
C SER A 346 -7.29 2.31 5.20
N THR A 347 -7.91 2.64 4.05
CA THR A 347 -7.20 3.25 2.90
C THR A 347 -6.58 4.60 3.22
N PRO A 348 -7.33 5.61 3.73
CA PRO A 348 -6.72 6.87 4.15
C PRO A 348 -5.66 6.67 5.23
N ARG A 349 -5.92 5.84 6.22
CA ARG A 349 -4.96 5.55 7.29
C ARG A 349 -3.65 4.98 6.75
N LEU A 350 -3.69 4.03 5.83
CA LEU A 350 -2.50 3.44 5.20
C LEU A 350 -1.79 4.46 4.30
N TYR A 351 -2.55 5.32 3.61
CA TYR A 351 -1.99 6.39 2.81
C TYR A 351 -1.15 7.34 3.65
N PHE A 352 -1.70 7.89 4.73
CA PHE A 352 -0.98 8.79 5.63
C PHE A 352 0.18 8.09 6.34
N SER A 353 -0.01 6.84 6.79
CA SER A 353 1.06 6.04 7.40
C SER A 353 2.23 5.82 6.43
N GLY A 354 1.96 5.48 5.18
CA GLY A 354 3.01 5.24 4.18
C GLY A 354 3.80 6.51 3.84
N ARG A 355 3.13 7.66 3.73
CA ARG A 355 3.79 8.96 3.53
C ARG A 355 4.63 9.34 4.74
N THR A 356 4.10 9.23 5.94
CA THR A 356 4.80 9.53 7.18
C THR A 356 6.03 8.62 7.36
N GLU A 357 5.92 7.34 7.06
CA GLU A 357 7.06 6.40 7.10
C GLU A 357 8.18 6.80 6.13
N THR A 358 7.81 7.30 4.96
CA THR A 358 8.79 7.81 3.98
C THR A 358 9.48 9.08 4.50
N SER A 359 8.72 10.01 5.09
CA SER A 359 9.28 11.21 5.73
C SER A 359 10.20 10.85 6.90
N LEU A 360 9.79 9.91 7.76
CA LEU A 360 10.62 9.40 8.87
C LEU A 360 11.95 8.82 8.35
N THR A 361 11.90 8.04 7.27
CA THR A 361 13.11 7.45 6.69
C THR A 361 14.02 8.51 6.09
N ARG A 362 13.48 9.48 5.34
CA ARG A 362 14.25 10.62 4.80
C ARG A 362 14.88 11.47 5.90
N ALA A 363 14.09 11.85 6.91
CA ALA A 363 14.56 12.62 8.06
C ALA A 363 15.67 11.89 8.81
N TYR A 364 15.52 10.57 9.01
CA TYR A 364 16.56 9.75 9.64
C TYR A 364 17.86 9.75 8.83
N LEU A 365 17.80 9.62 7.50
CA LEU A 365 18.99 9.67 6.65
C LEU A 365 19.70 11.03 6.74
N LEU A 366 18.94 12.14 6.80
CA LEU A 366 19.49 13.48 6.94
C LEU A 366 20.15 13.68 8.31
N LEU A 367 19.49 13.23 9.39
CA LEU A 367 20.06 13.23 10.74
C LEU A 367 21.36 12.43 10.79
N ARG A 368 21.38 11.27 10.15
CA ARG A 368 22.56 10.40 10.09
C ARG A 368 23.69 11.02 9.27
N ALA A 369 23.38 11.64 8.13
CA ALA A 369 24.35 12.38 7.33
C ALA A 369 24.99 13.52 8.13
N HIS A 370 24.20 14.26 8.90
CA HIS A 370 24.70 15.31 9.79
C HIS A 370 25.64 14.71 10.85
N GLN A 371 25.19 13.68 11.56
CA GLN A 371 25.93 13.03 12.63
C GLN A 371 27.29 12.49 12.15
N LEU A 372 27.36 11.88 10.97
CA LEU A 372 28.61 11.38 10.40
C LEU A 372 29.58 12.49 10.02
N ARG A 373 29.06 13.64 9.57
CA ARG A 373 29.86 14.82 9.19
C ARG A 373 30.32 15.61 10.42
N ALA A 374 29.41 15.93 11.34
CA ALA A 374 29.67 16.75 12.52
C ALA A 374 30.22 15.95 13.71
N LYS A 375 30.17 14.60 13.65
CA LYS A 375 30.51 13.66 14.73
C LYS A 375 29.58 13.74 15.94
N GLU A 376 28.48 14.47 15.83
CA GLU A 376 27.44 14.60 16.84
C GLU A 376 26.06 14.68 16.20
N TRP A 377 25.06 14.30 16.96
CA TRP A 377 23.68 14.45 16.54
C TRP A 377 23.27 15.94 16.59
N PRO A 378 22.50 16.45 15.62
CA PRO A 378 22.09 17.85 15.61
C PRO A 378 21.25 18.18 16.84
N ALA A 379 21.25 19.46 17.24
CA ALA A 379 20.44 19.92 18.37
C ALA A 379 18.95 19.88 18.02
N GLN A 380 18.61 20.25 16.80
CA GLN A 380 17.25 20.25 16.25
C GLN A 380 17.22 19.55 14.89
N LEU A 381 16.04 19.06 14.50
CA LEU A 381 15.84 18.41 13.19
C LEU A 381 16.21 19.34 12.04
N SER A 382 15.90 20.64 12.15
CA SER A 382 16.22 21.67 11.17
C SER A 382 17.72 21.78 10.85
N ASP A 383 18.60 21.50 11.83
CA ASP A 383 20.06 21.61 11.65
C ASP A 383 20.63 20.53 10.68
N ALA A 384 19.86 19.47 10.49
CA ALA A 384 20.22 18.39 9.55
C ALA A 384 19.69 18.64 8.14
N LEU A 385 18.79 19.59 7.94
CA LEU A 385 18.16 19.84 6.66
C LEU A 385 19.08 20.64 5.71
N PRO A 386 18.94 20.48 4.40
CA PRO A 386 19.54 21.37 3.41
C PRO A 386 18.96 22.80 3.54
N ALA A 387 19.61 23.78 2.95
CA ALA A 387 19.18 25.19 3.07
C ALA A 387 17.74 25.45 2.57
N ASN A 388 17.28 24.70 1.56
CA ASN A 388 15.93 24.78 1.03
C ASN A 388 15.35 23.38 0.93
N PRO A 389 14.89 22.77 2.04
CA PRO A 389 14.34 21.44 2.02
C PRO A 389 12.98 21.44 1.30
N PRO A 390 12.64 20.40 0.54
CA PRO A 390 11.25 20.20 0.13
C PRO A 390 10.34 20.19 1.37
N PRO A 391 9.16 20.79 1.30
CA PRO A 391 8.27 20.96 2.46
C PRO A 391 7.84 19.63 3.08
N ASP A 392 7.80 18.56 2.29
CA ASP A 392 7.36 17.23 2.69
C ASP A 392 8.48 16.33 3.28
N VAL A 393 9.73 16.80 3.23
CA VAL A 393 10.90 15.97 3.60
C VAL A 393 10.88 15.51 5.05
N VAL A 394 10.31 16.32 5.93
CA VAL A 394 10.19 16.04 7.37
C VAL A 394 8.77 16.20 7.88
N LEU A 395 7.78 16.17 6.97
CA LEU A 395 6.38 16.36 7.32
C LEU A 395 5.82 15.10 8.00
N ASP A 396 5.19 15.28 9.14
CA ASP A 396 4.31 14.30 9.74
C ASP A 396 2.90 14.49 9.16
N TYR A 397 2.49 13.58 8.32
CA TYR A 397 1.21 13.67 7.62
C TYR A 397 0.00 13.49 8.53
N PHE A 398 0.16 12.99 9.76
CA PHE A 398 -0.93 12.92 10.73
C PHE A 398 -1.18 14.26 11.41
N SER A 399 -0.13 14.99 11.79
CA SER A 399 -0.26 16.29 12.43
C SER A 399 -0.21 17.47 11.45
N ASN A 400 0.25 17.26 10.22
CA ASN A 400 0.59 18.30 9.26
C ASN A 400 1.63 19.30 9.82
N GLN A 401 2.51 18.83 10.68
CA GLN A 401 3.61 19.55 11.30
C GLN A 401 4.92 18.80 11.05
N PRO A 402 6.09 19.39 11.27
CA PRO A 402 7.34 18.66 11.23
C PRO A 402 7.36 17.46 12.20
N LEU A 403 8.00 16.38 11.79
CA LEU A 403 8.28 15.23 12.66
C LEU A 403 8.94 15.68 13.97
N ARG A 404 8.62 15.01 15.04
CA ARG A 404 9.21 15.27 16.36
C ARG A 404 10.59 14.63 16.47
N TYR A 405 11.54 15.35 17.06
CA TYR A 405 12.91 14.87 17.26
C TYR A 405 13.41 15.22 18.67
N SER A 406 14.12 14.29 19.30
CA SER A 406 14.83 14.50 20.55
C SER A 406 16.26 14.02 20.45
N ARG A 407 17.23 14.93 20.54
CA ARG A 407 18.65 14.63 20.57
C ARG A 407 19.03 13.74 21.77
N GLU A 408 18.51 14.08 22.95
CA GLU A 408 18.84 13.37 24.21
C GLU A 408 18.38 11.93 24.17
N ARG A 409 17.16 11.68 23.66
CA ARG A 409 16.58 10.34 23.53
C ARG A 409 17.04 9.62 22.27
N ARG A 410 17.71 10.33 21.34
CA ARG A 410 18.02 9.84 19.98
C ARG A 410 16.78 9.28 19.27
N LEU A 411 15.68 9.99 19.38
CA LEU A 411 14.38 9.56 18.91
C LEU A 411 13.84 10.54 17.85
N LEU A 412 13.34 9.98 16.76
CA LEU A 412 12.57 10.66 15.72
C LEU A 412 11.22 9.94 15.62
N TRP A 413 10.11 10.68 15.69
CA TRP A 413 8.78 10.05 15.68
C TRP A 413 7.69 10.93 15.09
N SER A 414 6.60 10.29 14.68
CA SER A 414 5.33 10.88 14.30
C SER A 414 4.34 10.79 15.46
N VAL A 415 3.36 11.68 15.50
CA VAL A 415 2.24 11.59 16.45
C VAL A 415 1.29 10.42 16.14
N GLY A 416 1.37 9.85 14.94
CA GLY A 416 0.48 8.77 14.55
C GLY A 416 -0.98 9.21 14.36
N PRO A 417 -1.88 8.25 14.05
CA PRO A 417 -3.29 8.54 13.78
C PRO A 417 -4.07 8.97 15.02
N ASP A 418 -3.57 8.70 16.22
CA ASP A 418 -4.14 9.06 17.52
C ASP A 418 -3.72 10.46 18.02
N GLY A 419 -2.78 11.11 17.34
CA GLY A 419 -2.34 12.47 17.64
C GLY A 419 -1.43 12.61 18.88
N THR A 420 -0.85 11.51 19.41
CA THR A 420 -0.09 11.52 20.67
C THR A 420 1.43 11.37 20.52
#